data_f5c0ba186463dc49bd314da1065506ae
#
_entry.id   f5c0ba186463dc49bd314da1065506ae
#
_cell.length_a   1.000
_cell.length_b   1.000
_cell.length_c   1.000
_cell.angle_alpha   90.00
_cell.angle_beta   90.00
_cell.angle_gamma   90.00
#
_symmetry.space_group_name_H-M   'P 1'
#
loop_
_entity.id
_entity.type
_entity.pdbx_description
1 polymer ?
#
loop_
_entity_poly.entity_id
_entity_poly.type
_entity_poly.pdbx_seq_one_letter_code
_entity_poly.pdbx_strand_id
1 'polypeptide(L)'
;MSSFAYFIKESLRGFARNLSTALGSIVTIFLSLLIIGIFFVGGIVVERVVSSIENEVSIAVFLADDAPESDVQTLENYIKGLDGVASVGFTTKEQALDNFRNSMTSNPEIIDSLDGQNPLPASIDVELSDPQLVEQVASSIRENTTFQKIYGYNTAAESLKYGQQTVQKLFDLTSAVRYVGIALIALLIFIAMVFINNTI
;
A
#
# COMPACT_ATOMS: atom_id res chain seq x y z
N MET A 1 -12.92 55.98 26.07
CA MET A 1 -12.17 55.05 25.16
C MET A 1 -12.24 53.69 25.79
N SER A 2 -12.76 52.67 25.08
CA SER A 2 -12.94 51.35 25.67
C SER A 2 -11.56 50.73 26.00
N SER A 3 -11.45 50.13 27.18
CA SER A 3 -10.24 49.41 27.63
C SER A 3 -9.66 48.49 26.57
N PHE A 4 -10.53 47.91 25.72
CA PHE A 4 -10.17 47.04 24.63
C PHE A 4 -9.28 47.74 23.55
N ALA A 5 -9.66 48.94 23.12
CA ALA A 5 -8.85 49.72 22.15
C ALA A 5 -7.46 50.06 22.70
N TYR A 6 -7.35 50.32 24.00
CA TYR A 6 -6.08 50.56 24.68
C TYR A 6 -5.20 49.33 24.67
N PHE A 7 -5.77 48.14 25.03
CA PHE A 7 -5.03 46.87 25.02
C PHE A 7 -4.51 46.51 23.63
N ILE A 8 -5.32 46.68 22.58
CA ILE A 8 -4.87 46.43 21.20
C ILE A 8 -3.71 47.36 20.82
N LYS A 9 -3.85 48.64 21.11
CA LYS A 9 -2.80 49.61 20.79
C LYS A 9 -1.50 49.34 21.54
N GLU A 10 -1.57 48.93 22.80
CA GLU A 10 -0.39 48.62 23.61
C GLU A 10 0.26 47.29 23.15
N SER A 11 -0.53 46.30 22.78
CA SER A 11 -0.03 45.05 22.19
C SER A 11 0.69 45.30 20.87
N LEU A 12 0.12 46.14 19.99
CA LEU A 12 0.76 46.49 18.73
C LEU A 12 2.08 47.26 18.93
N ARG A 13 2.16 48.14 19.95
CA ARG A 13 3.41 48.84 20.30
C ARG A 13 4.45 47.89 20.86
N GLY A 14 4.05 46.92 21.70
CA GLY A 14 4.94 45.87 22.23
C GLY A 14 5.51 45.00 21.11
N PHE A 15 4.63 44.62 20.16
CA PHE A 15 5.02 43.89 18.97
C PHE A 15 6.03 44.64 18.11
N ALA A 16 5.79 45.93 17.82
CA ALA A 16 6.71 46.78 17.04
C ALA A 16 8.06 46.97 17.73
N ARG A 17 8.09 47.02 19.07
CA ARG A 17 9.32 47.20 19.85
C ARG A 17 10.19 45.93 19.87
N ASN A 18 9.58 44.78 19.77
CA ASN A 18 10.24 43.45 19.76
C ASN A 18 9.98 42.70 18.46
N LEU A 19 10.07 43.38 17.32
CA LEU A 19 9.69 42.85 16.02
C LEU A 19 10.49 41.58 15.65
N SER A 20 11.74 41.50 16.00
CA SER A 20 12.61 40.33 15.74
C SER A 20 12.10 39.08 16.45
N THR A 21 11.79 39.21 17.75
CA THR A 21 11.28 38.06 18.55
C THR A 21 9.86 37.66 18.09
N ALA A 22 9.01 38.64 17.78
CA ALA A 22 7.68 38.42 17.32
C ALA A 22 7.63 37.74 15.94
N LEU A 23 8.48 38.20 14.99
CA LEU A 23 8.62 37.54 13.69
C LEU A 23 9.18 36.12 13.83
N GLY A 24 10.17 35.90 14.68
CA GLY A 24 10.69 34.56 14.96
C GLY A 24 9.61 33.62 15.46
N SER A 25 8.76 34.07 16.40
CA SER A 25 7.64 33.25 16.90
C SER A 25 6.60 32.94 15.81
N ILE A 26 6.24 33.92 14.97
CA ILE A 26 5.30 33.73 13.85
C ILE A 26 5.84 32.71 12.85
N VAL A 27 7.13 32.87 12.45
CA VAL A 27 7.76 31.93 11.52
C VAL A 27 7.79 30.52 12.10
N THR A 28 8.10 30.37 13.38
CA THR A 28 8.11 29.06 14.04
C THR A 28 6.74 28.41 14.07
N ILE A 29 5.70 29.17 14.44
CA ILE A 29 4.31 28.67 14.44
C ILE A 29 3.89 28.30 13.01
N PHE A 30 4.19 29.14 12.03
CA PHE A 30 3.88 28.89 10.63
C PHE A 30 4.56 27.61 10.11
N LEU A 31 5.87 27.47 10.37
CA LEU A 31 6.60 26.25 9.98
C LEU A 31 6.07 25.01 10.67
N SER A 32 5.73 25.09 11.96
CA SER A 32 5.15 23.98 12.71
C SER A 32 3.81 23.53 12.11
N LEU A 33 2.92 24.48 11.82
CA LEU A 33 1.63 24.19 11.20
C LEU A 33 1.79 23.65 9.76
N LEU A 34 2.74 24.19 9.00
CA LEU A 34 3.05 23.73 7.66
C LEU A 34 3.54 22.28 7.67
N ILE A 35 4.45 21.94 8.59
CA ILE A 35 4.94 20.57 8.75
C ILE A 35 3.80 19.62 9.14
N ILE A 36 2.98 19.99 10.12
CA ILE A 36 1.81 19.20 10.52
C ILE A 36 0.85 19.00 9.34
N GLY A 37 0.60 20.07 8.55
CA GLY A 37 -0.23 20.01 7.35
C GLY A 37 0.32 19.06 6.28
N ILE A 38 1.63 19.09 6.01
CA ILE A 38 2.30 18.18 5.08
C ILE A 38 2.16 16.73 5.55
N PHE A 39 2.35 16.46 6.85
CA PHE A 39 2.17 15.12 7.39
C PHE A 39 0.74 14.62 7.31
N PHE A 40 -0.21 15.48 7.61
CA PHE A 40 -1.63 15.13 7.53
C PHE A 40 -2.03 14.77 6.10
N VAL A 41 -1.66 15.60 5.13
CA VAL A 41 -1.94 15.35 3.70
C VAL A 41 -1.15 14.12 3.21
N GLY A 42 0.12 14.01 3.58
CA GLY A 42 0.96 12.85 3.24
C GLY A 42 0.38 11.54 3.77
N GLY A 43 -0.12 11.52 4.99
CA GLY A 43 -0.80 10.35 5.58
C GLY A 43 -2.03 9.92 4.77
N ILE A 44 -2.89 10.87 4.38
CA ILE A 44 -4.07 10.58 3.55
C ILE A 44 -3.67 10.02 2.17
N VAL A 45 -2.62 10.56 1.56
CA VAL A 45 -2.13 10.09 0.26
C VAL A 45 -1.60 8.66 0.38
N VAL A 46 -0.79 8.38 1.40
CA VAL A 46 -0.27 7.02 1.67
C VAL A 46 -1.41 6.04 1.91
N GLU A 47 -2.40 6.40 2.74
CA GLU A 47 -3.56 5.55 3.01
C GLU A 47 -4.37 5.25 1.73
N ARG A 48 -4.58 6.23 0.86
CA ARG A 48 -5.25 6.02 -0.43
C ARG A 48 -4.45 5.14 -1.39
N VAL A 49 -3.13 5.32 -1.45
CA VAL A 49 -2.26 4.49 -2.29
C VAL A 49 -2.24 3.06 -1.76
N VAL A 50 -2.11 2.87 -0.46
CA VAL A 50 -2.15 1.54 0.17
C VAL A 50 -3.50 0.87 -0.08
N SER A 51 -4.63 1.54 0.17
CA SER A 51 -5.95 0.96 -0.05
C SER A 51 -6.26 0.67 -1.53
N SER A 52 -5.71 1.45 -2.47
CA SER A 52 -5.83 1.15 -3.91
C SER A 52 -5.07 -0.11 -4.30
N ILE A 53 -3.99 -0.43 -3.61
CA ILE A 53 -3.14 -1.60 -3.88
C ILE A 53 -3.61 -2.80 -3.06
N GLU A 54 -4.18 -2.60 -1.88
CA GLU A 54 -4.81 -3.66 -1.08
C GLU A 54 -5.88 -4.42 -1.89
N ASN A 55 -6.59 -3.73 -2.77
CA ASN A 55 -7.55 -4.34 -3.70
C ASN A 55 -6.89 -5.06 -4.89
N GLU A 56 -5.59 -4.92 -5.12
CA GLU A 56 -4.84 -5.52 -6.22
C GLU A 56 -3.81 -6.57 -5.77
N VAL A 57 -3.53 -6.69 -4.48
CA VAL A 57 -2.60 -7.72 -3.97
C VAL A 57 -3.33 -9.04 -3.83
N SER A 58 -3.45 -9.72 -4.96
CA SER A 58 -3.91 -11.10 -5.03
C SER A 58 -2.74 -12.03 -5.38
N ILE A 59 -2.80 -13.26 -4.89
CA ILE A 59 -1.91 -14.34 -5.33
C ILE A 59 -2.68 -15.15 -6.36
N ALA A 60 -2.21 -15.19 -7.60
CA ALA A 60 -2.73 -16.07 -8.61
C ALA A 60 -1.92 -17.38 -8.61
N VAL A 61 -2.61 -18.49 -8.35
CA VAL A 61 -2.06 -19.83 -8.32
C VAL A 61 -2.52 -20.56 -9.58
N PHE A 62 -1.66 -20.63 -10.59
CA PHE A 62 -1.98 -21.25 -11.86
C PHE A 62 -1.86 -22.78 -11.75
N LEU A 63 -2.85 -23.46 -12.33
CA LEU A 63 -3.03 -24.91 -12.25
C LEU A 63 -2.72 -25.59 -13.59
N ALA A 64 -2.28 -26.85 -13.54
CA ALA A 64 -2.13 -27.67 -14.71
C ALA A 64 -3.50 -27.97 -15.35
N ASP A 65 -3.53 -28.12 -16.67
CA ASP A 65 -4.76 -28.38 -17.42
C ASP A 65 -5.40 -29.73 -17.06
N ASP A 66 -4.58 -30.68 -16.59
CA ASP A 66 -4.97 -32.04 -16.18
C ASP A 66 -5.10 -32.19 -14.66
N ALA A 67 -5.09 -31.07 -13.91
CA ALA A 67 -5.20 -31.09 -12.45
C ALA A 67 -6.52 -31.77 -12.01
N PRO A 68 -6.46 -32.82 -11.17
CA PRO A 68 -7.66 -33.47 -10.64
C PRO A 68 -8.49 -32.48 -9.80
N GLU A 69 -9.79 -32.43 -10.02
CA GLU A 69 -10.71 -31.57 -9.29
C GLU A 69 -10.63 -31.76 -7.76
N SER A 70 -10.41 -32.97 -7.31
CA SER A 70 -10.21 -33.30 -5.90
C SER A 70 -8.99 -32.65 -5.29
N ASP A 71 -7.89 -32.56 -6.07
CA ASP A 71 -6.66 -31.91 -5.63
C ASP A 71 -6.81 -30.38 -5.65
N VAL A 72 -7.53 -29.84 -6.63
CA VAL A 72 -7.88 -28.41 -6.68
C VAL A 72 -8.69 -28.02 -5.46
N GLN A 73 -9.75 -28.75 -5.13
CA GLN A 73 -10.59 -28.50 -3.94
C GLN A 73 -9.78 -28.64 -2.64
N THR A 74 -8.88 -29.61 -2.57
CA THR A 74 -7.99 -29.81 -1.41
C THR A 74 -7.08 -28.62 -1.23
N LEU A 75 -6.48 -28.10 -2.31
CA LEU A 75 -5.63 -26.93 -2.28
C LEU A 75 -6.41 -25.66 -1.92
N GLU A 76 -7.61 -25.45 -2.49
CA GLU A 76 -8.49 -24.34 -2.11
C GLU A 76 -8.80 -24.33 -0.61
N ASN A 77 -9.19 -25.48 -0.05
CA ASN A 77 -9.50 -25.59 1.37
C ASN A 77 -8.28 -25.34 2.26
N TYR A 78 -7.11 -25.79 1.82
CA TYR A 78 -5.85 -25.48 2.50
C TYR A 78 -5.59 -23.97 2.52
N ILE A 79 -5.69 -23.31 1.36
CA ILE A 79 -5.45 -21.86 1.23
C ILE A 79 -6.45 -21.06 2.07
N LYS A 80 -7.74 -21.44 2.06
CA LYS A 80 -8.78 -20.79 2.89
C LYS A 80 -8.48 -20.84 4.39
N GLY A 81 -7.71 -21.84 4.82
CA GLY A 81 -7.30 -21.99 6.23
C GLY A 81 -6.02 -21.25 6.62
N LEU A 82 -5.35 -20.58 5.69
CA LEU A 82 -4.13 -19.84 5.99
C LEU A 82 -4.43 -18.48 6.65
N ASP A 83 -3.62 -18.10 7.63
CA ASP A 83 -3.71 -16.81 8.26
C ASP A 83 -3.42 -15.70 7.23
N GLY A 84 -4.26 -14.66 7.22
CA GLY A 84 -4.13 -13.52 6.33
C GLY A 84 -4.83 -13.67 4.97
N VAL A 85 -5.51 -14.80 4.71
CA VAL A 85 -6.36 -14.97 3.54
C VAL A 85 -7.75 -14.38 3.82
N ALA A 86 -8.22 -13.48 2.96
CA ALA A 86 -9.54 -12.85 3.04
C ALA A 86 -10.56 -13.63 2.22
N SER A 87 -10.21 -13.98 0.98
CA SER A 87 -11.06 -14.77 0.09
C SER A 87 -10.24 -15.66 -0.84
N VAL A 88 -10.87 -16.72 -1.33
CA VAL A 88 -10.31 -17.65 -2.32
C VAL A 88 -11.35 -17.88 -3.39
N GLY A 89 -11.05 -17.53 -4.62
CA GLY A 89 -11.87 -17.76 -5.81
C GLY A 89 -11.21 -18.75 -6.76
N PHE A 90 -12.00 -19.43 -7.58
CA PHE A 90 -11.51 -20.27 -8.66
C PHE A 90 -11.91 -19.66 -10.00
N THR A 91 -10.94 -19.46 -10.87
CA THR A 91 -11.14 -18.94 -12.23
C THR A 91 -10.87 -20.05 -13.23
N THR A 92 -11.87 -20.44 -14.01
CA THR A 92 -11.71 -21.44 -15.06
C THR A 92 -10.91 -20.86 -16.25
N LYS A 93 -10.44 -21.74 -17.14
CA LYS A 93 -9.73 -21.31 -18.39
C LYS A 93 -10.60 -20.38 -19.24
N GLU A 94 -11.90 -20.67 -19.35
CA GLU A 94 -12.84 -19.86 -20.12
C GLU A 94 -13.02 -18.47 -19.49
N GLN A 95 -13.20 -18.44 -18.17
CA GLN A 95 -13.30 -17.17 -17.43
C GLN A 95 -11.99 -16.37 -17.52
N ALA A 96 -10.83 -17.03 -17.45
CA ALA A 96 -9.53 -16.38 -17.61
C ALA A 96 -9.42 -15.70 -19.00
N LEU A 97 -9.86 -16.38 -20.06
CA LEU A 97 -9.88 -15.83 -21.40
C LEU A 97 -10.84 -14.64 -21.54
N ASP A 98 -12.03 -14.72 -20.95
CA ASP A 98 -13.01 -13.65 -20.96
C ASP A 98 -12.52 -12.43 -20.17
N ASN A 99 -11.89 -12.64 -19.02
CA ASN A 99 -11.25 -11.58 -18.24
C ASN A 99 -10.11 -10.92 -19.04
N PHE A 100 -9.30 -11.74 -19.71
CA PHE A 100 -8.22 -11.23 -20.56
C PHE A 100 -8.75 -10.39 -21.73
N ARG A 101 -9.79 -10.85 -22.43
CA ARG A 101 -10.46 -10.09 -23.49
C ARG A 101 -10.99 -8.74 -22.99
N ASN A 102 -11.63 -8.74 -21.82
CA ASN A 102 -12.18 -7.53 -21.21
C ASN A 102 -11.08 -6.54 -20.80
N SER A 103 -9.92 -7.02 -20.35
CA SER A 103 -8.77 -6.18 -19.97
C SER A 103 -8.03 -5.61 -21.18
N MET A 104 -8.06 -6.30 -22.31
CA MET A 104 -7.35 -5.94 -23.55
C MET A 104 -8.22 -5.19 -24.57
N THR A 105 -9.30 -4.56 -24.15
CA THR A 105 -10.21 -3.79 -25.02
C THR A 105 -9.50 -2.70 -25.84
N SER A 106 -8.38 -2.17 -25.34
CA SER A 106 -7.57 -1.16 -26.04
C SER A 106 -6.60 -1.75 -27.07
N ASN A 107 -6.38 -3.07 -27.08
CA ASN A 107 -5.43 -3.77 -27.95
C ASN A 107 -6.04 -5.08 -28.51
N PRO A 108 -7.07 -4.99 -29.36
CA PRO A 108 -7.79 -6.18 -29.86
C PRO A 108 -6.90 -7.11 -30.69
N GLU A 109 -5.84 -6.60 -31.32
CA GLU A 109 -4.88 -7.36 -32.11
C GLU A 109 -4.21 -8.49 -31.32
N ILE A 110 -4.05 -8.32 -29.99
CA ILE A 110 -3.48 -9.35 -29.10
C ILE A 110 -4.45 -10.54 -29.02
N ILE A 111 -5.74 -10.26 -28.96
CA ILE A 111 -6.78 -11.30 -28.89
C ILE A 111 -6.85 -12.08 -30.21
N ASP A 112 -6.77 -11.38 -31.34
CA ASP A 112 -6.79 -11.98 -32.67
C ASP A 112 -5.56 -12.89 -32.89
N SER A 113 -4.42 -12.57 -32.28
CA SER A 113 -3.21 -13.39 -32.37
C SER A 113 -3.29 -14.76 -31.68
N LEU A 114 -4.33 -15.01 -30.87
CA LEU A 114 -4.55 -16.30 -30.21
C LEU A 114 -5.13 -17.36 -31.14
N ASP A 115 -5.50 -17.03 -32.40
CA ASP A 115 -6.07 -17.96 -33.39
C ASP A 115 -7.20 -18.86 -32.85
N GLY A 116 -7.99 -18.33 -31.90
CA GLY A 116 -9.08 -19.07 -31.24
C GLY A 116 -8.64 -20.11 -30.21
N GLN A 117 -7.34 -20.22 -29.93
CA GLN A 117 -6.84 -21.08 -28.85
C GLN A 117 -6.83 -20.34 -27.53
N ASN A 118 -7.09 -21.06 -26.45
CA ASN A 118 -6.97 -20.53 -25.10
C ASN A 118 -5.67 -21.02 -24.43
N PRO A 119 -4.60 -20.21 -24.42
CA PRO A 119 -3.33 -20.59 -23.78
C PRO A 119 -3.33 -20.34 -22.27
N LEU A 120 -4.41 -19.74 -21.72
CA LEU A 120 -4.44 -19.36 -20.30
C LEU A 120 -4.83 -20.57 -19.44
N PRO A 121 -4.11 -20.86 -18.37
CA PRO A 121 -4.48 -21.89 -17.42
C PRO A 121 -5.64 -21.45 -16.51
N ALA A 122 -6.27 -22.40 -15.83
CA ALA A 122 -7.12 -22.11 -14.70
C ALA A 122 -6.29 -21.60 -13.52
N SER A 123 -6.90 -20.82 -12.62
CA SER A 123 -6.21 -20.28 -11.44
C SER A 123 -7.06 -20.34 -10.19
N ILE A 124 -6.38 -20.43 -9.05
CA ILE A 124 -6.97 -20.10 -7.75
C ILE A 124 -6.50 -18.69 -7.42
N ASP A 125 -7.44 -17.76 -7.27
CA ASP A 125 -7.17 -16.35 -6.97
C ASP A 125 -7.38 -16.13 -5.48
N VAL A 126 -6.32 -15.68 -4.79
CA VAL A 126 -6.29 -15.54 -3.34
C VAL A 126 -6.19 -14.06 -3.00
N GLU A 127 -7.21 -13.54 -2.34
CA GLU A 127 -7.19 -12.19 -1.79
C GLU A 127 -6.67 -12.23 -0.36
N LEU A 128 -5.86 -11.26 0.01
CA LEU A 128 -5.27 -11.17 1.34
C LEU A 128 -5.93 -10.05 2.15
N SER A 129 -6.11 -10.30 3.45
CA SER A 129 -6.56 -9.29 4.40
C SER A 129 -5.47 -8.28 4.76
N ASP A 130 -4.21 -8.67 4.64
CA ASP A 130 -3.03 -7.83 4.85
C ASP A 130 -2.00 -8.12 3.75
N PRO A 131 -1.68 -7.13 2.89
CA PRO A 131 -0.66 -7.26 1.86
C PRO A 131 0.72 -7.68 2.38
N GLN A 132 1.00 -7.41 3.66
CA GLN A 132 2.27 -7.76 4.28
C GLN A 132 2.48 -9.27 4.42
N LEU A 133 1.39 -10.03 4.40
CA LEU A 133 1.43 -11.49 4.55
C LEU A 133 1.62 -12.23 3.20
N VAL A 134 1.70 -11.49 2.08
CA VAL A 134 1.77 -12.10 0.74
C VAL A 134 2.93 -13.08 0.59
N GLU A 135 4.11 -12.75 1.07
CA GLU A 135 5.29 -13.63 1.01
C GLU A 135 5.11 -14.88 1.87
N GLN A 136 4.53 -14.72 3.06
CA GLN A 136 4.28 -15.85 3.97
C GLN A 136 3.24 -16.81 3.38
N VAL A 137 2.13 -16.27 2.88
CA VAL A 137 1.07 -17.07 2.25
C VAL A 137 1.57 -17.74 0.98
N ALA A 138 2.30 -17.00 0.12
CA ALA A 138 2.89 -17.54 -1.10
C ALA A 138 3.89 -18.67 -0.82
N SER A 139 4.72 -18.52 0.23
CA SER A 139 5.64 -19.58 0.66
C SER A 139 4.91 -20.81 1.14
N SER A 140 3.86 -20.64 1.95
CA SER A 140 3.02 -21.73 2.45
C SER A 140 2.33 -22.50 1.30
N ILE A 141 1.83 -21.77 0.29
CA ILE A 141 1.24 -22.41 -0.91
C ILE A 141 2.32 -23.15 -1.69
N ARG A 142 3.49 -22.54 -1.88
CA ARG A 142 4.60 -23.14 -2.64
C ARG A 142 5.10 -24.46 -2.01
N GLU A 143 5.14 -24.54 -0.69
CA GLU A 143 5.58 -25.71 0.06
C GLU A 143 4.48 -26.79 0.17
N ASN A 144 3.23 -26.47 -0.20
CA ASN A 144 2.14 -27.43 -0.11
C ASN A 144 2.31 -28.59 -1.09
N THR A 145 2.17 -29.82 -0.61
CA THR A 145 2.40 -31.04 -1.39
C THR A 145 1.38 -31.25 -2.50
N THR A 146 0.14 -30.76 -2.34
CA THR A 146 -0.89 -30.83 -3.38
C THR A 146 -0.58 -29.84 -4.49
N PHE A 147 -0.19 -28.60 -4.16
CA PHE A 147 0.25 -27.61 -5.15
C PHE A 147 1.43 -28.12 -5.98
N GLN A 148 2.41 -28.78 -5.35
CA GLN A 148 3.58 -29.35 -6.03
C GLN A 148 3.24 -30.46 -7.06
N LYS A 149 2.01 -30.95 -7.06
CA LYS A 149 1.55 -31.95 -8.04
C LYS A 149 0.77 -31.35 -9.20
N ILE A 150 0.11 -30.21 -8.98
CA ILE A 150 -0.89 -29.66 -9.89
C ILE A 150 -0.56 -28.24 -10.40
N TYR A 151 0.66 -27.74 -10.20
CA TYR A 151 1.04 -26.40 -10.71
C TYR A 151 1.08 -26.38 -12.26
N GLY A 152 0.66 -25.25 -12.85
CA GLY A 152 0.34 -25.15 -14.27
C GLY A 152 1.49 -24.79 -15.21
N TYR A 153 2.60 -24.24 -14.70
CA TYR A 153 3.76 -23.85 -15.51
C TYR A 153 4.95 -24.80 -15.30
N ASN A 154 6.09 -24.47 -15.92
CA ASN A 154 7.31 -25.31 -15.85
C ASN A 154 7.84 -25.48 -14.43
N THR A 155 7.56 -24.50 -13.56
CA THR A 155 7.98 -24.55 -12.17
C THR A 155 6.87 -24.05 -11.23
N ALA A 156 6.89 -24.53 -9.99
CA ALA A 156 5.99 -24.03 -8.94
C ALA A 156 6.14 -22.50 -8.71
N ALA A 157 7.34 -21.95 -8.90
CA ALA A 157 7.59 -20.52 -8.76
C ALA A 157 6.95 -19.69 -9.89
N GLU A 158 6.92 -20.23 -11.11
CA GLU A 158 6.27 -19.57 -12.25
C GLU A 158 4.75 -19.68 -12.18
N SER A 159 4.26 -20.73 -11.54
CA SER A 159 2.81 -20.99 -11.36
C SER A 159 2.18 -20.21 -10.22
N LEU A 160 2.98 -19.46 -9.45
CA LEU A 160 2.51 -18.64 -8.35
C LEU A 160 2.94 -17.20 -8.60
N LYS A 161 1.97 -16.35 -8.98
CA LYS A 161 2.22 -14.95 -9.30
C LYS A 161 1.56 -14.04 -8.27
N TYR A 162 2.30 -13.08 -7.82
CA TYR A 162 1.84 -11.98 -6.97
C TYR A 162 2.74 -10.76 -7.20
N GLY A 163 2.23 -9.59 -6.88
CA GLY A 163 2.90 -8.32 -7.14
C GLY A 163 4.14 -8.05 -6.26
N GLN A 164 5.12 -8.99 -6.21
CA GLN A 164 6.33 -8.90 -5.37
C GLN A 164 7.01 -7.53 -5.43
N GLN A 165 7.26 -7.02 -6.64
CA GLN A 165 7.97 -5.74 -6.81
C GLN A 165 7.14 -4.55 -6.33
N THR A 166 5.82 -4.61 -6.48
CA THR A 166 4.90 -3.55 -6.06
C THR A 166 4.79 -3.51 -4.54
N VAL A 167 4.65 -4.68 -3.93
CA VAL A 167 4.59 -4.85 -2.46
C VAL A 167 5.88 -4.38 -1.81
N GLN A 168 7.06 -4.77 -2.35
CA GLN A 168 8.35 -4.34 -1.82
C GLN A 168 8.51 -2.81 -1.88
N LYS A 169 8.16 -2.18 -3.01
CA LYS A 169 8.21 -0.72 -3.16
C LYS A 169 7.31 0.00 -2.16
N LEU A 170 6.15 -0.58 -1.83
CA LEU A 170 5.26 -0.03 -0.82
C LEU A 170 5.85 -0.07 0.58
N PHE A 171 6.49 -1.18 0.96
CA PHE A 171 7.16 -1.29 2.25
C PHE A 171 8.31 -0.31 2.37
N ASP A 172 9.10 -0.16 1.31
CA ASP A 172 10.20 0.81 1.25
C ASP A 172 9.66 2.23 1.38
N LEU A 173 8.57 2.57 0.69
CA LEU A 173 7.93 3.88 0.78
C LEU A 173 7.35 4.15 2.17
N THR A 174 6.62 3.20 2.74
CA THR A 174 6.02 3.32 4.08
C THR A 174 7.10 3.49 5.15
N SER A 175 8.19 2.72 5.04
CA SER A 175 9.34 2.83 5.93
C SER A 175 10.02 4.19 5.79
N ALA A 176 10.24 4.68 4.57
CA ALA A 176 10.83 6.00 4.33
C ALA A 176 9.97 7.12 4.93
N VAL A 177 8.66 7.09 4.74
CA VAL A 177 7.72 8.06 5.33
C VAL A 177 7.77 8.03 6.85
N ARG A 178 7.84 6.84 7.47
CA ARG A 178 7.98 6.67 8.91
C ARG A 178 9.26 7.29 9.45
N TYR A 179 10.42 7.01 8.81
CA TYR A 179 11.71 7.58 9.24
C TYR A 179 11.77 9.09 9.09
N VAL A 180 11.26 9.63 7.98
CA VAL A 180 11.16 11.08 7.77
C VAL A 180 10.25 11.69 8.85
N GLY A 181 9.12 11.04 9.18
CA GLY A 181 8.22 11.47 10.24
C GLY A 181 8.92 11.58 11.61
N ILE A 182 9.62 10.53 11.99
CA ILE A 182 10.37 10.51 13.27
C ILE A 182 11.45 11.60 13.30
N ALA A 183 12.20 11.77 12.20
CA ALA A 183 13.24 12.79 12.10
C ALA A 183 12.69 14.22 12.25
N LEU A 184 11.53 14.50 11.63
CA LEU A 184 10.88 15.80 11.73
C LEU A 184 10.30 16.06 13.13
N ILE A 185 9.72 15.07 13.79
CA ILE A 185 9.27 15.18 15.19
C ILE A 185 10.47 15.49 16.10
N ALA A 186 11.58 14.79 15.92
CA ALA A 186 12.80 15.04 16.68
C ALA A 186 13.34 16.46 16.45
N LEU A 187 13.30 16.93 15.21
CA LEU A 187 13.71 18.30 14.85
C LEU A 187 12.79 19.35 15.52
N LEU A 188 11.47 19.12 15.51
CA LEU A 188 10.52 20.03 16.17
C LEU A 188 10.75 20.10 17.68
N ILE A 189 10.99 18.96 18.33
CA ILE A 189 11.32 18.91 19.76
C ILE A 189 12.62 19.66 20.04
N PHE A 190 13.64 19.48 19.18
CA PHE A 190 14.91 20.19 19.32
C PHE A 190 14.72 21.71 19.18
N ILE A 191 13.99 22.16 18.17
CA ILE A 191 13.67 23.58 17.97
C ILE A 191 12.91 24.13 19.18
N ALA A 192 11.90 23.42 19.68
CA ALA A 192 11.14 23.83 20.87
C ALA A 192 12.05 23.96 22.09
N MET A 193 12.97 23.02 22.30
CA MET A 193 13.94 23.07 23.43
C MET A 193 14.88 24.27 23.31
N VAL A 194 15.38 24.58 22.12
CA VAL A 194 16.22 25.77 21.88
C VAL A 194 15.45 27.06 22.17
N PHE A 195 14.17 27.15 21.75
CA PHE A 195 13.33 28.31 22.04
C PHE A 195 13.04 28.48 23.53
N ILE A 196 12.73 27.43 24.23
CA ILE A 196 12.49 27.46 25.67
C ILE A 196 13.76 27.95 26.40
N ASN A 197 14.93 27.40 26.03
CA ASN A 197 16.20 27.80 26.65
C ASN A 197 16.61 29.26 26.33
N ASN A 198 16.16 29.82 25.20
CA ASN A 198 16.45 31.20 24.82
C ASN A 198 15.43 32.22 25.38
N THR A 199 14.32 31.73 25.95
CA THR A 199 13.23 32.57 26.50
C THR A 199 13.31 32.71 28.02
N ILE A 200 14.08 31.83 28.71
CA ILE A 200 14.39 31.89 30.13
C ILE A 200 15.66 32.71 30.34
#